data_8c24d9a4e5749eecc5cb55d344fad42b
#
_entry.id   8c24d9a4e5749eecc5cb55d344fad42b
#
_cell.length_a   1.000
_cell.length_b   1.000
_cell.length_c   1.000
_cell.angle_alpha   90.00
_cell.angle_beta   90.00
_cell.angle_gamma   90.00
#
_symmetry.space_group_name_H-M   'P 1'
#
loop_
_entity.id
_entity.type
_entity.pdbx_description
1 polymer ?
#
loop_
_entity_poly.entity_id
_entity_poly.type
_entity_poly.pdbx_seq_one_letter_code
_entity_poly.pdbx_strand_id
1 'polypeptide(L)'
;MTYLKLTGSRQGLISAKCSTSESIGNRFQTGHEDEIQELTLNHNISRSQNLSHHPVQFIKPIDMSSPLLGVSISSNEQLEAIFTCYRTNQNGRLELYYKLKLTKASIVDISSTYTNVTNSNGIIPHEKILLNYESISWEHITAGTSGYSIMENNIF
;
A
#
# COMPACT_ATOMS: atom_id res chain seq x y z
N MET A 1 -10.45 -7.33 -0.37
CA MET A 1 -9.85 -6.38 -1.31
C MET A 1 -9.16 -5.27 -0.57
N THR A 2 -7.97 -4.91 -1.00
CA THR A 2 -7.18 -3.86 -0.37
C THR A 2 -6.75 -2.84 -1.42
N TYR A 3 -6.90 -1.57 -1.08
CA TYR A 3 -6.50 -0.45 -1.92
C TYR A 3 -5.57 0.49 -1.16
N LEU A 4 -4.72 1.19 -1.88
CA LEU A 4 -3.77 2.13 -1.33
C LEU A 4 -3.97 3.51 -1.93
N LYS A 5 -4.15 4.51 -1.07
CA LYS A 5 -4.04 5.91 -1.43
C LYS A 5 -2.65 6.39 -1.03
N LEU A 6 -1.86 6.82 -2.00
CA LEU A 6 -0.47 7.20 -1.78
C LEU A 6 -0.26 8.65 -2.22
N THR A 7 0.26 9.46 -1.30
CA THR A 7 0.53 10.88 -1.54
C THR A 7 2.00 11.17 -1.24
N GLY A 8 2.69 11.79 -2.18
CA GLY A 8 4.07 12.22 -2.02
C GLY A 8 4.17 13.69 -1.70
N SER A 9 5.19 14.07 -0.93
CA SER A 9 5.42 15.46 -0.56
C SER A 9 5.79 16.36 -1.75
N ARG A 10 6.32 15.77 -2.83
CA ARG A 10 6.70 16.47 -4.05
C ARG A 10 5.80 16.16 -5.23
N GLN A 11 5.45 14.90 -5.42
CA GLN A 11 4.67 14.45 -6.57
C GLN A 11 3.17 14.61 -6.40
N GLY A 12 2.68 14.87 -5.16
CA GLY A 12 1.27 14.92 -4.87
C GLY A 12 0.64 13.54 -4.86
N LEU A 13 -0.59 13.40 -5.37
CA LEU A 13 -1.32 12.14 -5.33
C LEU A 13 -0.73 11.15 -6.36
N ILE A 14 0.15 10.28 -5.88
CA ILE A 14 0.82 9.26 -6.71
C ILE A 14 -0.18 8.21 -7.20
N SER A 15 -1.21 7.92 -6.40
CA SER A 15 -2.24 6.92 -6.73
C SER A 15 -3.32 7.45 -7.68
N ALA A 16 -3.21 8.69 -8.17
CA ALA A 16 -4.19 9.27 -9.08
C ALA A 16 -4.35 8.43 -10.35
N LYS A 17 -5.59 8.08 -10.67
CA LYS A 17 -5.99 7.31 -11.85
C LYS A 17 -5.32 5.93 -11.99
N CYS A 18 -4.76 5.39 -10.90
CA CYS A 18 -4.07 4.10 -10.95
C CYS A 18 -5.03 2.93 -11.22
N SER A 19 -6.28 3.03 -10.80
CA SER A 19 -7.29 1.98 -11.04
C SER A 19 -8.25 2.40 -12.15
N THR A 20 -7.70 2.67 -13.32
CA THR A 20 -8.46 2.99 -14.54
C THR A 20 -8.04 2.04 -15.66
N SER A 21 -8.84 2.01 -16.74
CA SER A 21 -8.53 1.15 -17.88
C SER A 21 -7.20 1.48 -18.55
N GLU A 22 -6.78 2.74 -18.55
CA GLU A 22 -5.47 3.13 -19.07
C GLU A 22 -4.32 2.57 -18.24
N SER A 23 -4.53 2.46 -16.93
CA SER A 23 -3.50 2.04 -15.97
C SER A 23 -3.37 0.51 -15.89
N ILE A 24 -4.48 -0.19 -15.69
CA ILE A 24 -4.49 -1.62 -15.40
C ILE A 24 -5.42 -2.45 -16.30
N GLY A 25 -5.92 -1.86 -17.38
CA GLY A 25 -6.80 -2.54 -18.31
C GLY A 25 -8.15 -2.88 -17.66
N ASN A 26 -8.64 -4.09 -17.91
CA ASN A 26 -9.98 -4.52 -17.46
C ASN A 26 -10.06 -4.88 -15.98
N ARG A 27 -9.00 -4.69 -15.20
CA ARG A 27 -8.96 -5.06 -13.78
C ARG A 27 -9.47 -3.99 -12.84
N PHE A 28 -9.78 -2.79 -13.35
CA PHE A 28 -10.25 -1.68 -12.51
C PHE A 28 -11.65 -1.95 -11.97
N GLN A 29 -11.93 -1.36 -10.80
CA GLN A 29 -13.27 -1.35 -10.21
C GLN A 29 -13.74 0.09 -10.04
N THR A 30 -15.01 0.33 -10.37
CA THR A 30 -15.63 1.64 -10.23
C THR A 30 -15.64 2.07 -8.76
N GLY A 31 -15.29 3.33 -8.51
CA GLY A 31 -15.25 3.91 -7.18
C GLY A 31 -13.87 3.93 -6.54
N HIS A 32 -12.85 3.34 -7.19
CA HIS A 32 -11.48 3.26 -6.67
C HIS A 32 -10.45 3.82 -7.66
N GLU A 33 -10.86 4.76 -8.51
CA GLU A 33 -10.06 5.27 -9.62
C GLU A 33 -8.72 5.88 -9.17
N ASP A 34 -8.72 6.55 -8.01
CA ASP A 34 -7.54 7.23 -7.47
C ASP A 34 -6.83 6.41 -6.38
N GLU A 35 -6.97 5.10 -6.45
CA GLU A 35 -6.37 4.18 -5.50
C GLU A 35 -5.57 3.10 -6.24
N ILE A 36 -4.48 2.64 -5.62
CA ILE A 36 -3.68 1.52 -6.13
C ILE A 36 -4.33 0.23 -5.67
N GLN A 37 -4.60 -0.68 -6.59
CA GLN A 37 -5.09 -2.01 -6.27
C GLN A 37 -3.95 -2.85 -5.70
N GLU A 38 -4.18 -3.44 -4.52
CA GLU A 38 -3.20 -4.30 -3.87
C GLU A 38 -3.49 -5.77 -4.12
N LEU A 39 -2.46 -6.56 -4.37
CA LEU A 39 -2.56 -8.02 -4.45
C LEU A 39 -2.33 -8.65 -3.10
N THR A 40 -1.32 -8.18 -2.35
CA THR A 40 -1.06 -8.58 -0.96
C THR A 40 -0.56 -7.39 -0.16
N LEU A 41 -0.81 -7.45 1.15
CA LEU A 41 -0.29 -6.47 2.11
C LEU A 41 0.18 -7.24 3.33
N ASN A 42 1.45 -7.05 3.70
CA ASN A 42 2.06 -7.71 4.85
C ASN A 42 2.71 -6.67 5.75
N HIS A 43 2.53 -6.83 7.05
CA HIS A 43 3.16 -5.97 8.04
C HIS A 43 3.61 -6.82 9.22
N ASN A 44 4.77 -6.47 9.79
CA ASN A 44 5.33 -7.18 10.92
C ASN A 44 5.90 -6.19 11.94
N ILE A 45 5.48 -6.34 13.18
CA ILE A 45 6.06 -5.67 14.34
C ILE A 45 6.42 -6.78 15.34
N SER A 46 7.63 -6.74 15.85
CA SER A 46 8.08 -7.74 16.81
C SER A 46 8.67 -7.08 18.05
N ARG A 47 8.69 -7.81 19.14
CA ARG A 47 9.30 -7.38 20.39
C ARG A 47 10.09 -8.53 21.00
N SER A 48 11.36 -8.24 21.29
CA SER A 48 12.18 -9.09 22.15
C SER A 48 12.36 -8.36 23.49
N GLN A 49 13.39 -7.56 23.65
CA GLN A 49 13.47 -6.59 24.75
C GLN A 49 12.91 -5.25 24.33
N ASN A 50 13.14 -4.87 23.07
CA ASN A 50 12.68 -3.62 22.49
C ASN A 50 11.71 -3.89 21.34
N LEU A 51 10.87 -2.91 21.06
CA LEU A 51 9.96 -2.94 19.93
C LEU A 51 10.74 -2.76 18.63
N SER A 52 10.47 -3.61 17.65
CA SER A 52 11.05 -3.51 16.31
C SER A 52 9.95 -3.39 15.29
N HIS A 53 9.89 -2.25 14.60
CA HIS A 53 9.05 -2.05 13.43
C HIS A 53 9.77 -2.53 12.19
N HIS A 54 9.13 -3.39 11.42
CA HIS A 54 9.63 -3.83 10.13
C HIS A 54 8.92 -3.07 9.02
N PRO A 55 9.52 -2.93 7.82
CA PRO A 55 8.85 -2.28 6.72
C PRO A 55 7.52 -2.94 6.38
N VAL A 56 6.54 -2.13 5.98
CA VAL A 56 5.31 -2.63 5.39
C VAL A 56 5.62 -3.08 3.98
N GLN A 57 5.21 -4.30 3.63
CA GLN A 57 5.40 -4.87 2.31
C GLN A 57 4.07 -5.01 1.61
N PHE A 58 4.01 -4.54 0.38
CA PHE A 58 2.83 -4.79 -0.45
C PHE A 58 3.23 -5.17 -1.87
N ILE A 59 2.38 -5.95 -2.52
CA ILE A 59 2.54 -6.35 -3.91
C ILE A 59 1.38 -5.75 -4.69
N LYS A 60 1.70 -5.10 -5.79
CA LYS A 60 0.71 -4.44 -6.65
C LYS A 60 1.01 -4.76 -8.11
N PRO A 61 -0.01 -4.72 -8.99
CA PRO A 61 0.24 -4.83 -10.42
C PRO A 61 1.02 -3.62 -10.93
N ILE A 62 1.67 -3.77 -12.08
CA ILE A 62 2.27 -2.64 -12.78
C ILE A 62 1.14 -1.70 -13.21
N ASP A 63 1.21 -0.44 -12.84
CA ASP A 63 0.18 0.56 -13.09
C ASP A 63 0.78 1.95 -13.32
N MET A 64 -0.07 2.99 -13.35
CA MET A 64 0.38 4.37 -13.57
C MET A 64 1.32 4.86 -12.48
N SER A 65 1.26 4.31 -11.27
CA SER A 65 2.14 4.70 -10.18
C SER A 65 3.56 4.15 -10.33
N SER A 66 3.76 3.11 -11.11
CA SER A 66 5.05 2.41 -11.19
C SER A 66 6.23 3.34 -11.54
N PRO A 67 6.16 4.21 -12.56
CA PRO A 67 7.23 5.19 -12.81
C PRO A 67 7.41 6.19 -11.66
N LEU A 68 6.30 6.61 -11.05
CA LEU A 68 6.33 7.60 -9.96
C LEU A 68 6.97 7.03 -8.70
N LEU A 69 6.79 5.74 -8.42
CA LEU A 69 7.45 5.05 -7.32
C LEU A 69 8.96 4.98 -7.53
N GLY A 70 9.39 4.78 -8.78
CA GLY A 70 10.81 4.83 -9.13
C GLY A 70 11.42 6.20 -8.85
N VAL A 71 10.70 7.27 -9.12
CA VAL A 71 11.11 8.64 -8.77
C VAL A 71 11.15 8.83 -7.26
N SER A 72 10.14 8.34 -6.56
CA SER A 72 10.06 8.44 -5.09
C SER A 72 11.26 7.80 -4.39
N ILE A 73 11.63 6.58 -4.76
CA ILE A 73 12.78 5.92 -4.12
C ILE A 73 14.09 6.61 -4.49
N SER A 74 14.21 7.09 -5.72
CA SER A 74 15.42 7.76 -6.18
C SER A 74 15.66 9.07 -5.45
N SER A 75 14.61 9.83 -5.12
CA SER A 75 14.68 11.11 -4.43
C SER A 75 14.46 11.01 -2.93
N ASN A 76 14.22 9.81 -2.40
CA ASN A 76 13.86 9.59 -1.00
C ASN A 76 12.69 10.47 -0.57
N GLU A 77 11.65 10.50 -1.39
CA GLU A 77 10.48 11.32 -1.16
C GLU A 77 9.69 10.84 0.06
N GLN A 78 9.23 11.80 0.88
CA GLN A 78 8.37 11.51 2.01
C GLN A 78 6.95 11.26 1.53
N LEU A 79 6.35 10.17 2.00
CA LEU A 79 5.05 9.70 1.56
C LEU A 79 4.06 9.59 2.73
N GLU A 80 2.79 9.71 2.40
CA GLU A 80 1.68 9.31 3.26
C GLU A 80 0.94 8.18 2.57
N ALA A 81 0.76 7.06 3.26
CA ALA A 81 0.11 5.88 2.71
C ALA A 81 -1.11 5.51 3.56
N ILE A 82 -2.25 5.31 2.91
CA ILE A 82 -3.48 4.88 3.56
C ILE A 82 -3.96 3.61 2.84
N PHE A 83 -3.87 2.48 3.54
CA PHE A 83 -4.38 1.20 3.06
C PHE A 83 -5.79 1.00 3.58
N THR A 84 -6.71 0.68 2.69
CA THR A 84 -8.11 0.44 3.01
C THR A 84 -8.46 -0.99 2.64
N CYS A 85 -9.03 -1.72 3.60
CA CYS A 85 -9.41 -3.12 3.44
C CYS A 85 -10.91 -3.25 3.41
N TYR A 86 -11.43 -3.94 2.40
CA TYR A 86 -12.85 -4.16 2.17
C TYR A 86 -13.20 -5.63 2.33
N ARG A 87 -14.39 -5.89 2.82
CA ARG A 87 -14.97 -7.23 2.89
C ARG A 87 -16.44 -7.18 2.51
N THR A 88 -17.00 -8.34 2.18
CA THR A 88 -18.43 -8.45 1.92
C THR A 88 -19.18 -8.54 3.26
N ASN A 89 -20.17 -7.66 3.45
CA ASN A 89 -21.00 -7.68 4.64
C ASN A 89 -22.13 -8.72 4.53
N GLN A 90 -22.96 -8.81 5.58
CA GLN A 90 -24.08 -9.76 5.62
C GLN A 90 -25.12 -9.53 4.51
N ASN A 91 -25.22 -8.32 3.97
CA ASN A 91 -26.14 -7.95 2.91
C ASN A 91 -25.54 -8.14 1.50
N GLY A 92 -24.35 -8.73 1.40
CA GLY A 92 -23.66 -8.95 0.12
C GLY A 92 -22.99 -7.72 -0.47
N ARG A 93 -22.88 -6.62 0.28
CA ARG A 93 -22.23 -5.40 -0.17
C ARG A 93 -20.80 -5.34 0.35
N LEU A 94 -19.91 -4.70 -0.43
CA LEU A 94 -18.57 -4.39 0.03
C LEU A 94 -18.62 -3.30 1.09
N GLU A 95 -17.96 -3.52 2.23
CA GLU A 95 -17.81 -2.52 3.28
C GLU A 95 -16.35 -2.29 3.60
N LEU A 96 -15.99 -1.03 3.84
CA LEU A 96 -14.69 -0.67 4.39
C LEU A 96 -14.68 -1.05 5.87
N TYR A 97 -13.86 -2.02 6.24
CA TYR A 97 -13.85 -2.49 7.63
C TYR A 97 -12.55 -2.18 8.38
N TYR A 98 -11.45 -1.98 7.68
CA TYR A 98 -10.14 -1.80 8.30
C TYR A 98 -9.29 -0.80 7.51
N LYS A 99 -8.56 0.03 8.24
CA LYS A 99 -7.68 1.04 7.65
C LYS A 99 -6.34 1.02 8.37
N LEU A 100 -5.27 1.11 7.59
CA LEU A 100 -3.90 1.20 8.08
C LEU A 100 -3.26 2.41 7.44
N LYS A 101 -2.75 3.34 8.28
CA LYS A 101 -2.15 4.58 7.80
C LYS A 101 -0.70 4.66 8.22
N LEU A 102 0.18 4.97 7.27
CA LEU A 102 1.59 5.24 7.50
C LEU A 102 1.85 6.73 7.32
N THR A 103 2.52 7.32 8.30
CA THR A 103 2.88 8.75 8.29
C THR A 103 4.39 8.88 8.14
N LYS A 104 4.83 9.83 7.34
CA LYS A 104 6.25 10.07 7.02
C LYS A 104 6.92 8.78 6.57
N ALA A 105 6.31 8.15 5.58
CA ALA A 105 6.81 6.92 4.99
C ALA A 105 7.83 7.23 3.90
N SER A 106 8.67 6.25 3.59
CA SER A 106 9.58 6.31 2.46
C SER A 106 9.76 4.91 1.89
N ILE A 107 10.00 4.83 0.60
CA ILE A 107 10.24 3.56 -0.08
C ILE A 107 11.68 3.15 0.17
N VAL A 108 11.89 1.93 0.65
CA VAL A 108 13.23 1.38 0.90
C VAL A 108 13.61 0.28 -0.06
N ASP A 109 12.65 -0.32 -0.76
CA ASP A 109 12.91 -1.35 -1.75
C ASP A 109 11.78 -1.45 -2.76
N ILE A 110 12.14 -1.64 -4.02
CA ILE A 110 11.21 -1.95 -5.11
C ILE A 110 11.78 -3.14 -5.89
N SER A 111 11.00 -4.21 -5.96
CA SER A 111 11.35 -5.39 -6.77
C SER A 111 10.27 -5.60 -7.82
N SER A 112 10.62 -5.45 -9.09
CA SER A 112 9.68 -5.58 -10.19
C SER A 112 9.85 -6.92 -10.88
N THR A 113 8.74 -7.59 -11.17
CA THR A 113 8.71 -8.87 -11.88
C THR A 113 7.83 -8.72 -13.12
N TYR A 114 8.43 -8.90 -14.27
CA TYR A 114 7.74 -8.81 -15.57
C TYR A 114 7.55 -10.22 -16.12
N THR A 115 6.37 -10.78 -15.85
CA THR A 115 6.06 -12.15 -16.27
C THR A 115 5.54 -12.19 -17.70
N ASN A 116 5.84 -13.27 -18.41
CA ASN A 116 5.21 -13.55 -19.69
C ASN A 116 3.86 -14.24 -19.43
N VAL A 117 2.77 -13.57 -19.77
CA VAL A 117 1.40 -14.02 -19.45
C VAL A 117 1.10 -15.38 -20.07
N THR A 118 1.72 -15.75 -21.20
CA THR A 118 1.51 -17.05 -21.86
C THR A 118 2.10 -18.22 -21.08
N ASN A 119 3.08 -17.97 -20.18
CA ASN A 119 3.83 -19.01 -19.48
C ASN A 119 3.66 -18.95 -17.95
N SER A 120 2.85 -18.04 -17.41
CA SER A 120 2.91 -17.69 -16.00
C SER A 120 1.72 -18.18 -15.16
N ASN A 121 0.88 -19.07 -15.66
CA ASN A 121 -0.27 -19.62 -14.92
C ASN A 121 -1.17 -18.55 -14.27
N GLY A 122 -1.35 -17.41 -14.93
CA GLY A 122 -2.18 -16.32 -14.44
C GLY A 122 -1.48 -15.31 -13.53
N ILE A 123 -0.18 -15.47 -13.29
CA ILE A 123 0.59 -14.45 -12.54
C ILE A 123 0.85 -13.27 -13.47
N ILE A 124 0.35 -12.09 -13.05
CA ILE A 124 0.51 -10.86 -13.83
C ILE A 124 1.83 -10.15 -13.48
N PRO A 125 2.34 -9.28 -14.36
CA PRO A 125 3.45 -8.41 -13.99
C PRO A 125 3.10 -7.60 -12.75
N HIS A 126 4.01 -7.60 -11.79
CA HIS A 126 3.78 -6.98 -10.50
C HIS A 126 5.07 -6.42 -9.92
N GLU A 127 4.92 -5.65 -8.88
CA GLU A 127 6.07 -5.14 -8.12
C GLU A 127 5.80 -5.25 -6.63
N LYS A 128 6.88 -5.54 -5.90
CA LYS A 128 6.89 -5.62 -4.45
C LYS A 128 7.56 -4.38 -3.91
N ILE A 129 6.86 -3.68 -3.01
CA ILE A 129 7.30 -2.41 -2.45
C ILE A 129 7.43 -2.57 -0.95
N LEU A 130 8.54 -2.05 -0.38
CA LEU A 130 8.72 -1.98 1.06
C LEU A 130 8.75 -0.52 1.48
N LEU A 131 7.92 -0.18 2.48
CA LEU A 131 7.83 1.16 3.05
C LEU A 131 8.30 1.16 4.49
N ASN A 132 9.27 2.01 4.80
CA ASN A 132 9.52 2.45 6.18
C ASN A 132 8.57 3.59 6.52
N TYR A 133 8.37 3.86 7.81
CA TYR A 133 7.45 4.88 8.28
C TYR A 133 7.91 5.41 9.63
N GLU A 134 7.48 6.61 9.97
CA GLU A 134 7.70 7.18 11.30
C GLU A 134 6.62 6.71 12.27
N SER A 135 5.37 6.72 11.82
CA SER A 135 4.26 6.24 12.63
C SER A 135 3.28 5.41 11.81
N ILE A 136 2.61 4.50 12.49
CA ILE A 136 1.58 3.66 11.91
C ILE A 136 0.35 3.75 12.79
N SER A 137 -0.83 3.84 12.18
CA SER A 137 -2.09 3.77 12.89
C SER A 137 -2.98 2.70 12.27
N TRP A 138 -3.74 2.04 13.14
CA TRP A 138 -4.70 1.01 12.76
C TRP A 138 -6.09 1.45 13.21
N GLU A 139 -7.08 1.23 12.38
CA GLU A 139 -8.47 1.55 12.71
C GLU A 139 -9.38 0.43 12.21
N HIS A 140 -10.12 -0.18 13.12
CA HIS A 140 -11.20 -1.09 12.77
C HIS A 140 -12.49 -0.30 12.71
N ILE A 141 -12.93 0.03 11.49
CA ILE A 141 -13.99 1.00 11.27
C ILE A 141 -15.34 0.48 11.76
N THR A 142 -15.67 -0.77 11.43
CA THR A 142 -16.97 -1.35 11.81
C THR A 142 -17.09 -1.60 13.30
N ALA A 143 -15.99 -1.92 14.00
CA ALA A 143 -15.99 -2.16 15.44
C ALA A 143 -15.69 -0.91 16.27
N GLY A 144 -15.18 0.16 15.66
CA GLY A 144 -14.91 1.42 16.33
C GLY A 144 -13.67 1.42 17.23
N THR A 145 -12.68 0.57 16.94
CA THR A 145 -11.44 0.54 17.70
C THR A 145 -10.31 1.15 16.88
N SER A 146 -9.32 1.76 17.56
CA SER A 146 -8.16 2.34 16.90
C SER A 146 -6.94 2.33 17.80
N GLY A 147 -5.76 2.40 17.18
CA GLY A 147 -4.49 2.47 17.89
C GLY A 147 -3.40 3.03 16.99
N TYR A 148 -2.30 3.45 17.56
CA TYR A 148 -1.14 3.89 16.78
C TYR A 148 0.15 3.50 17.47
N SER A 149 1.24 3.48 16.70
CA SER A 149 2.59 3.24 17.21
C SER A 149 3.58 4.12 16.46
N ILE A 150 4.57 4.63 17.17
CA ILE A 150 5.61 5.48 16.60
C ILE A 150 6.90 4.67 16.57
N MET A 151 7.59 4.70 15.43
CA MET A 151 8.92 4.14 15.33
C MET A 151 9.89 5.10 16.01
N GLU A 152 10.23 4.83 17.26
CA GLU A 152 11.19 5.62 17.98
C GLU A 152 12.58 5.00 17.82
N ASN A 153 13.51 5.78 17.29
CA ASN A 153 14.93 5.46 17.38
C ASN A 153 15.41 5.87 18.77
N ASN A 154 14.88 5.21 19.78
CA ASN A 154 15.34 5.44 21.13
C ASN A 154 16.68 4.77 21.32
N ILE A 155 17.72 5.57 21.21
CA ILE A 155 19.05 5.19 21.67
C ILE A 155 19.13 5.59 23.13
N PHE A 156 18.89 4.61 23.98
CA PHE A 156 19.15 4.79 25.42
C PHE A 156 20.44 4.07 25.78
#